data_bd91d25c912c13c9a20383858e58ad86
#
_entry.id   bd91d25c912c13c9a20383858e58ad86
#
_cell.length_a   1.000
_cell.length_b   1.000
_cell.length_c   1.000
_cell.angle_alpha   90.00
_cell.angle_beta   90.00
_cell.angle_gamma   90.00
#
_symmetry.space_group_name_H-M   'P 1'
#
loop_
_entity.id
_entity.type
_entity.pdbx_description
1 polymer ?
#
loop_
_entity_poly.entity_id
_entity_poly.type
_entity_poly.pdbx_seq_one_letter_code
_entity_poly.pdbx_strand_id
1 'polypeptide(L)'
;MIRDDKKFNRWFSAFILIGMSVALVLTTAIKMAGAESGKGLLLLAAFGSLMGVLATVCSANGRIITFLFGLLDVAIYGAMCLMNWRDGGSGLGNAVLHFAYFVPMQFVGFAQWRKRGSNRSGQVKARRLNGRQWAILGPAVVASTVVLYLIIARFDRSAAEGFLKLAVVLDVLPLVCNIFGQALMSTAYREQWFFWIGVNIFSIWMWSRTMATGGGSYSAIYIVKYSFYLINSLNGLRIWHNLSKTGDVCK
;
A
#
# COMPACT_ATOMS: atom_id res chain seq x y z
N MET A 1 -29.60 -11.27 0.09
CA MET A 1 -28.14 -11.34 0.27
C MET A 1 -27.39 -10.22 -0.45
N ILE A 2 -27.62 -9.95 -1.75
CA ILE A 2 -26.86 -8.92 -2.54
C ILE A 2 -27.13 -7.46 -2.09
N ARG A 3 -28.33 -7.14 -1.57
CA ARG A 3 -28.70 -5.77 -1.14
C ARG A 3 -28.04 -5.38 0.19
N ASP A 4 -27.93 -6.32 1.11
CA ASP A 4 -27.29 -6.11 2.42
C ASP A 4 -25.78 -5.96 2.30
N ASP A 5 -25.12 -6.72 1.38
CA ASP A 5 -23.69 -6.59 1.10
C ASP A 5 -23.34 -5.19 0.55
N LYS A 6 -24.17 -4.61 -0.32
CA LYS A 6 -23.92 -3.24 -0.83
C LYS A 6 -24.06 -2.18 0.25
N LYS A 7 -25.04 -2.31 1.13
CA LYS A 7 -25.28 -1.40 2.24
C LYS A 7 -24.13 -1.49 3.25
N PHE A 8 -23.74 -2.72 3.62
CA PHE A 8 -22.58 -2.97 4.48
C PHE A 8 -21.30 -2.36 3.91
N ASN A 9 -21.00 -2.60 2.63
CA ASN A 9 -19.78 -2.07 1.99
C ASN A 9 -19.74 -0.54 1.98
N ARG A 10 -20.89 0.14 1.82
CA ARG A 10 -20.98 1.61 1.91
C ARG A 10 -20.65 2.12 3.31
N TRP A 11 -21.27 1.54 4.32
CA TRP A 11 -21.04 1.91 5.72
C TRP A 11 -19.61 1.61 6.14
N PHE A 12 -19.10 0.46 5.77
CA PHE A 12 -17.73 0.06 6.06
C PHE A 12 -16.71 0.99 5.38
N SER A 13 -16.92 1.32 4.10
CA SER A 13 -16.05 2.28 3.38
C SER A 13 -16.10 3.67 4.03
N ALA A 14 -17.26 4.13 4.46
CA ALA A 14 -17.40 5.40 5.19
C ALA A 14 -16.66 5.35 6.54
N PHE A 15 -16.81 4.26 7.29
CA PHE A 15 -16.09 4.07 8.56
C PHE A 15 -14.57 4.12 8.38
N ILE A 16 -14.03 3.41 7.38
CA ILE A 16 -12.60 3.42 7.07
C ILE A 16 -12.15 4.83 6.65
N LEU A 17 -12.90 5.49 5.75
CA LEU A 17 -12.55 6.84 5.29
C LEU A 17 -12.53 7.83 6.45
N ILE A 18 -13.55 7.85 7.29
CA ILE A 18 -13.65 8.75 8.43
C ILE A 18 -12.53 8.46 9.44
N GLY A 19 -12.37 7.20 9.83
CA GLY A 19 -11.36 6.81 10.82
C GLY A 19 -9.94 7.17 10.38
N MET A 20 -9.59 6.87 9.13
CA MET A 20 -8.27 7.20 8.59
C MET A 20 -8.07 8.70 8.39
N SER A 21 -9.11 9.43 7.93
CA SER A 21 -9.02 10.89 7.77
C SER A 21 -8.84 11.57 9.12
N VAL A 22 -9.57 11.14 10.16
CA VAL A 22 -9.39 11.65 11.53
C VAL A 22 -7.98 11.37 12.03
N ALA A 23 -7.47 10.14 11.89
CA ALA A 23 -6.10 9.80 12.28
C ALA A 23 -5.06 10.66 11.54
N LEU A 24 -5.27 10.91 10.24
CA LEU A 24 -4.40 11.75 9.42
C LEU A 24 -4.42 13.22 9.89
N VAL A 25 -5.61 13.77 10.14
CA VAL A 25 -5.77 15.17 10.61
C VAL A 25 -5.09 15.34 11.97
N LEU A 26 -5.34 14.43 12.91
CA LEU A 26 -4.73 14.48 14.25
C LEU A 26 -3.20 14.40 14.15
N THR A 27 -2.66 13.46 13.35
CA THR A 27 -1.21 13.33 13.14
C THR A 27 -0.62 14.60 12.55
N THR A 28 -1.28 15.16 11.53
CA THR A 28 -0.81 16.37 10.87
C THR A 28 -0.86 17.57 11.82
N ALA A 29 -1.93 17.73 12.60
CA ALA A 29 -2.07 18.79 13.59
C ALA A 29 -0.96 18.73 14.65
N ILE A 30 -0.68 17.54 15.18
CA ILE A 30 0.41 17.34 16.17
C ILE A 30 1.76 17.72 15.57
N LYS A 31 2.05 17.29 14.35
CA LYS A 31 3.31 17.62 13.65
C LYS A 31 3.41 19.12 13.35
N MET A 32 2.33 19.76 12.94
CA MET A 32 2.31 21.19 12.65
C MET A 32 2.47 22.04 13.90
N ALA A 33 1.94 21.61 15.06
CA ALA A 33 2.09 22.31 16.33
C ALA A 33 3.54 22.34 16.81
N GLY A 34 4.32 21.27 16.54
CA GLY A 34 5.75 21.19 16.87
C GLY A 34 6.72 21.70 15.80
N ALA A 35 6.21 22.13 14.63
CA ALA A 35 7.05 22.52 13.50
C ALA A 35 7.29 24.05 13.49
N GLU A 36 8.54 24.47 13.59
CA GLU A 36 8.95 25.87 13.42
C GLU A 36 9.00 26.27 11.94
N SER A 37 9.31 25.33 11.02
CA SER A 37 9.39 25.53 9.58
C SER A 37 8.82 24.35 8.80
N GLY A 38 8.70 24.50 7.47
CA GLY A 38 8.29 23.38 6.59
C GLY A 38 6.79 23.02 6.64
N LYS A 39 5.92 23.88 7.18
CA LYS A 39 4.48 23.63 7.28
C LYS A 39 3.82 23.34 5.93
N GLY A 40 4.27 23.96 4.84
CA GLY A 40 3.77 23.70 3.50
C GLY A 40 4.07 22.26 3.04
N LEU A 41 5.25 21.74 3.37
CA LEU A 41 5.64 20.36 3.06
C LEU A 41 4.82 19.34 3.88
N LEU A 42 4.52 19.67 5.16
CA LEU A 42 3.62 18.84 5.98
C LEU A 42 2.21 18.78 5.42
N LEU A 43 1.67 19.91 4.91
CA LEU A 43 0.36 19.93 4.26
C LEU A 43 0.36 19.14 2.96
N LEU A 44 1.43 19.23 2.16
CA LEU A 44 1.58 18.45 0.94
C LEU A 44 1.63 16.93 1.27
N ALA A 45 2.36 16.56 2.32
CA ALA A 45 2.42 15.18 2.82
C ALA A 45 1.05 14.68 3.29
N ALA A 46 0.30 15.51 4.01
CA ALA A 46 -1.06 15.20 4.46
C ALA A 46 -2.01 15.03 3.27
N PHE A 47 -1.92 15.91 2.27
CA PHE A 47 -2.72 15.79 1.04
C PHE A 47 -2.40 14.50 0.28
N GLY A 48 -1.11 14.17 0.05
CA GLY A 48 -0.70 12.90 -0.54
C GLY A 48 -1.25 11.70 0.24
N SER A 49 -1.11 11.70 1.56
CA SER A 49 -1.65 10.64 2.43
C SER A 49 -3.17 10.50 2.32
N LEU A 50 -3.91 11.61 2.21
CA LEU A 50 -5.36 11.57 1.97
C LEU A 50 -5.70 10.94 0.63
N MET A 51 -4.93 11.25 -0.43
CA MET A 51 -5.08 10.59 -1.73
C MET A 51 -4.83 9.09 -1.63
N GLY A 52 -3.84 8.65 -0.86
CA GLY A 52 -3.56 7.24 -0.57
C GLY A 52 -4.74 6.54 0.14
N VAL A 53 -5.37 7.20 1.13
CA VAL A 53 -6.57 6.68 1.80
C VAL A 53 -7.72 6.50 0.81
N LEU A 54 -8.00 7.51 -0.03
CA LEU A 54 -9.03 7.45 -1.06
C LEU A 54 -8.74 6.33 -2.08
N ALA A 55 -7.48 6.23 -2.53
CA ALA A 55 -7.04 5.16 -3.43
C ALA A 55 -7.30 3.77 -2.83
N THR A 56 -6.91 3.55 -1.58
CA THR A 56 -7.05 2.26 -0.90
C THR A 56 -8.52 1.84 -0.77
N VAL A 57 -9.41 2.76 -0.40
CA VAL A 57 -10.85 2.47 -0.29
C VAL A 57 -11.48 2.25 -1.68
N CYS A 58 -11.10 3.03 -2.68
CA CYS A 58 -11.56 2.85 -4.06
C CYS A 58 -11.08 1.52 -4.64
N SER A 59 -9.84 1.13 -4.38
CA SER A 59 -9.27 -0.17 -4.76
C SER A 59 -10.04 -1.34 -4.14
N ALA A 60 -10.33 -1.28 -2.83
CA ALA A 60 -11.11 -2.31 -2.14
C ALA A 60 -12.49 -2.50 -2.76
N ASN A 61 -13.11 -1.44 -3.25
CA ASN A 61 -14.40 -1.46 -3.92
C ASN A 61 -14.30 -1.73 -5.44
N GLY A 62 -13.13 -1.99 -5.99
CA GLY A 62 -12.90 -2.27 -7.41
C GLY A 62 -13.16 -1.08 -8.34
N ARG A 63 -13.06 0.15 -7.84
CA ARG A 63 -13.35 1.39 -8.59
C ARG A 63 -12.10 1.92 -9.29
N ILE A 64 -12.19 2.18 -10.59
CA ILE A 64 -11.06 2.63 -11.42
C ILE A 64 -10.45 3.97 -10.99
N ILE A 65 -11.22 4.81 -10.30
CA ILE A 65 -10.75 6.10 -9.77
C ILE A 65 -9.57 5.94 -8.77
N THR A 66 -9.35 4.71 -8.27
CA THR A 66 -8.19 4.38 -7.42
C THR A 66 -6.88 4.79 -8.06
N PHE A 67 -6.75 4.67 -9.39
CA PHE A 67 -5.50 5.00 -10.09
C PHE A 67 -5.26 6.50 -10.18
N LEU A 68 -6.29 7.33 -10.18
CA LEU A 68 -6.13 8.79 -10.10
C LEU A 68 -5.63 9.21 -8.71
N PHE A 69 -6.29 8.74 -7.67
CA PHE A 69 -5.86 9.02 -6.30
C PHE A 69 -4.50 8.41 -5.99
N GLY A 70 -4.26 7.17 -6.45
CA GLY A 70 -2.97 6.50 -6.30
C GLY A 70 -1.84 7.21 -7.04
N LEU A 71 -2.09 7.76 -8.23
CA LEU A 71 -1.09 8.55 -8.95
C LEU A 71 -0.66 9.78 -8.17
N LEU A 72 -1.62 10.51 -7.58
CA LEU A 72 -1.32 11.68 -6.74
C LEU A 72 -0.52 11.29 -5.49
N ASP A 73 -0.93 10.23 -4.80
CA ASP A 73 -0.24 9.71 -3.61
C ASP A 73 1.22 9.33 -3.94
N VAL A 74 1.43 8.46 -4.92
CA VAL A 74 2.78 7.95 -5.24
C VAL A 74 3.69 9.04 -5.84
N ALA A 75 3.14 9.99 -6.60
CA ALA A 75 3.92 11.09 -7.17
C ALA A 75 4.36 12.08 -6.09
N ILE A 76 3.46 12.46 -5.18
CA ILE A 76 3.78 13.35 -4.05
C ILE A 76 4.80 12.68 -3.14
N TYR A 77 4.60 11.42 -2.77
CA TYR A 77 5.54 10.72 -1.90
C TYR A 77 6.92 10.56 -2.56
N GLY A 78 6.97 10.22 -3.86
CA GLY A 78 8.21 10.15 -4.62
C GLY A 78 8.96 11.49 -4.68
N ALA A 79 8.22 12.60 -4.89
CA ALA A 79 8.78 13.95 -4.87
C ALA A 79 9.34 14.32 -3.50
N MET A 80 8.62 14.00 -2.43
CA MET A 80 9.11 14.23 -1.05
C MET A 80 10.38 13.44 -0.73
N CYS A 81 10.45 12.18 -1.18
CA CYS A 81 11.65 11.37 -1.03
C CYS A 81 12.85 11.97 -1.80
N LEU A 82 12.61 12.50 -3.01
CA LEU A 82 13.63 13.14 -3.81
C LEU A 82 14.12 14.45 -3.17
N MET A 83 13.21 15.26 -2.63
CA MET A 83 13.56 16.49 -1.90
C MET A 83 14.40 16.17 -0.66
N ASN A 84 13.97 15.20 0.15
CA ASN A 84 14.72 14.77 1.33
C ASN A 84 16.13 14.27 0.97
N TRP A 85 16.29 13.57 -0.16
CA TRP A 85 17.61 13.16 -0.64
C TRP A 85 18.48 14.35 -1.06
N ARG A 86 17.92 15.33 -1.77
CA ARG A 86 18.65 16.56 -2.18
C ARG A 86 19.11 17.38 -0.97
N ASP A 87 18.35 17.34 0.11
CA ASP A 87 18.68 18.04 1.38
C ASP A 87 19.66 17.22 2.25
N GLY A 88 20.30 16.19 1.69
CA GLY A 88 21.31 15.36 2.37
C GLY A 88 20.77 14.19 3.19
N GLY A 89 19.44 13.97 3.18
CA GLY A 89 18.81 12.83 3.82
C GLY A 89 18.81 11.56 2.97
N SER A 90 18.19 10.51 3.49
CA SER A 90 17.92 9.27 2.75
C SER A 90 16.63 9.42 1.93
N GLY A 91 16.47 8.68 0.84
CA GLY A 91 15.20 8.69 0.11
C GLY A 91 15.33 8.42 -1.39
N LEU A 92 16.54 8.45 -1.95
CA LEU A 92 16.76 8.23 -3.40
C LEU A 92 16.15 6.91 -3.88
N GLY A 93 16.37 5.81 -3.15
CA GLY A 93 15.82 4.51 -3.52
C GLY A 93 14.29 4.50 -3.58
N ASN A 94 13.64 5.15 -2.61
CA ASN A 94 12.19 5.31 -2.60
C ASN A 94 11.71 6.23 -3.74
N ALA A 95 12.41 7.33 -4.03
CA ALA A 95 12.08 8.20 -5.14
C ALA A 95 12.15 7.45 -6.47
N VAL A 96 13.24 6.71 -6.70
CA VAL A 96 13.42 5.87 -7.90
C VAL A 96 12.30 4.83 -7.99
N LEU A 97 11.98 4.11 -6.92
CA LEU A 97 10.92 3.10 -6.90
C LEU A 97 9.55 3.72 -7.24
N HIS A 98 9.26 4.90 -6.71
CA HIS A 98 7.98 5.56 -6.96
C HIS A 98 7.87 6.05 -8.41
N PHE A 99 8.88 6.71 -8.94
CA PHE A 99 8.84 7.24 -10.30
C PHE A 99 9.06 6.17 -11.38
N ALA A 100 9.93 5.18 -11.15
CA ALA A 100 10.25 4.15 -12.13
C ALA A 100 9.27 2.96 -12.11
N TYR A 101 8.57 2.72 -10.99
CA TYR A 101 7.67 1.58 -10.86
C TYR A 101 6.23 1.98 -10.51
N PHE A 102 5.98 2.62 -9.35
CA PHE A 102 4.62 2.85 -8.90
C PHE A 102 3.85 3.83 -9.81
N VAL A 103 4.46 4.93 -10.27
CA VAL A 103 3.81 5.87 -11.20
C VAL A 103 3.44 5.19 -12.53
N PRO A 104 4.33 4.49 -13.25
CA PRO A 104 3.96 3.73 -14.45
C PRO A 104 2.86 2.70 -14.19
N MET A 105 2.89 2.02 -13.04
CA MET A 105 1.90 1.01 -12.70
C MET A 105 0.49 1.59 -12.46
N GLN A 106 0.34 2.89 -12.13
CA GLN A 106 -0.98 3.54 -12.10
C GLN A 106 -1.58 3.62 -13.51
N PHE A 107 -0.79 3.98 -14.52
CA PHE A 107 -1.26 4.04 -15.91
C PHE A 107 -1.56 2.65 -16.47
N VAL A 108 -0.69 1.68 -16.20
CA VAL A 108 -0.92 0.27 -16.57
C VAL A 108 -2.23 -0.23 -15.94
N GLY A 109 -2.41 0.02 -14.65
CA GLY A 109 -3.60 -0.40 -13.93
C GLY A 109 -4.88 0.26 -14.46
N PHE A 110 -4.85 1.58 -14.68
CA PHE A 110 -5.96 2.30 -15.28
C PHE A 110 -6.36 1.70 -16.64
N ALA A 111 -5.38 1.47 -17.54
CA ALA A 111 -5.63 0.90 -18.86
C ALA A 111 -6.20 -0.53 -18.77
N GLN A 112 -5.64 -1.37 -17.90
CA GLN A 112 -6.09 -2.75 -17.70
C GLN A 112 -7.51 -2.82 -17.11
N TRP A 113 -7.82 -2.02 -16.08
CA TRP A 113 -9.14 -2.02 -15.47
C TRP A 113 -10.21 -1.45 -16.42
N ARG A 114 -9.85 -0.45 -17.23
CA ARG A 114 -10.72 0.08 -18.28
C ARG A 114 -11.09 -1.00 -19.31
N LYS A 115 -10.10 -1.76 -19.80
CA LYS A 115 -10.31 -2.90 -20.70
C LYS A 115 -11.19 -3.98 -20.07
N ARG A 116 -11.14 -4.15 -18.76
CA ARG A 116 -11.93 -5.12 -18.00
C ARG A 116 -13.31 -4.61 -17.56
N GLY A 117 -13.82 -3.59 -18.20
CA GLY A 117 -15.21 -3.14 -18.08
C GLY A 117 -15.52 -2.26 -16.88
N SER A 118 -14.51 -1.78 -16.13
CA SER A 118 -14.71 -0.90 -14.98
C SER A 118 -15.50 0.38 -15.31
N ASN A 119 -15.36 0.90 -16.54
CA ASN A 119 -16.11 2.09 -16.98
C ASN A 119 -17.61 1.81 -17.19
N ARG A 120 -18.01 0.58 -17.50
CA ARG A 120 -19.39 0.22 -17.82
C ARG A 120 -20.17 -0.24 -16.60
N SER A 121 -19.52 -1.00 -15.70
CA SER A 121 -20.16 -1.60 -14.52
C SER A 121 -19.88 -0.85 -13.23
N GLY A 122 -19.03 0.18 -13.25
CA GLY A 122 -18.54 0.89 -12.06
C GLY A 122 -17.56 0.10 -11.22
N GLN A 123 -17.34 -1.19 -11.51
CA GLN A 123 -16.40 -2.07 -10.82
C GLN A 123 -15.62 -2.92 -11.83
N VAL A 124 -14.35 -3.22 -11.50
CA VAL A 124 -13.50 -4.06 -12.34
C VAL A 124 -13.94 -5.53 -12.28
N LYS A 125 -13.85 -6.22 -13.42
CA LYS A 125 -13.96 -7.69 -13.45
C LYS A 125 -12.64 -8.29 -12.96
N ALA A 126 -12.62 -8.77 -11.73
CA ALA A 126 -11.42 -9.31 -11.09
C ALA A 126 -11.02 -10.65 -11.73
N ARG A 127 -9.70 -10.91 -11.71
CA ARG A 127 -9.10 -12.17 -12.14
C ARG A 127 -8.72 -13.02 -10.93
N ARG A 128 -8.49 -14.30 -11.19
CA ARG A 128 -7.90 -15.26 -10.26
C ARG A 128 -6.65 -15.87 -10.87
N LEU A 129 -5.60 -16.01 -10.08
CA LEU A 129 -4.40 -16.74 -10.50
C LEU A 129 -4.70 -18.23 -10.68
N ASN A 130 -4.20 -18.80 -11.77
CA ASN A 130 -4.22 -20.23 -12.00
C ASN A 130 -2.95 -20.89 -11.42
N GLY A 131 -2.90 -22.25 -11.43
CA GLY A 131 -1.78 -23.00 -10.86
C GLY A 131 -0.43 -22.65 -11.48
N ARG A 132 -0.36 -22.44 -12.81
CA ARG A 132 0.88 -22.06 -13.50
C ARG A 132 1.36 -20.67 -13.07
N GLN A 133 0.44 -19.72 -12.91
CA GLN A 133 0.77 -18.37 -12.45
C GLN A 133 1.27 -18.38 -11.01
N TRP A 134 0.69 -19.22 -10.14
CA TRP A 134 1.22 -19.42 -8.78
C TRP A 134 2.62 -20.07 -8.78
N ALA A 135 2.86 -21.04 -9.68
CA ALA A 135 4.16 -21.67 -9.83
C ALA A 135 5.26 -20.69 -10.30
N ILE A 136 4.90 -19.58 -10.93
CA ILE A 136 5.82 -18.50 -11.31
C ILE A 136 5.93 -17.46 -10.20
N LEU A 137 4.79 -17.01 -9.67
CA LEU A 137 4.72 -15.93 -8.69
C LEU A 137 5.43 -16.32 -7.38
N GLY A 138 5.21 -17.54 -6.87
CA GLY A 138 5.81 -18.00 -5.61
C GLY A 138 7.34 -17.94 -5.63
N PRO A 139 8.01 -18.61 -6.58
CA PRO A 139 9.48 -18.50 -6.71
C PRO A 139 9.96 -17.08 -6.97
N ALA A 140 9.24 -16.27 -7.75
CA ALA A 140 9.60 -14.87 -7.99
C ALA A 140 9.57 -14.03 -6.70
N VAL A 141 8.56 -14.22 -5.84
CA VAL A 141 8.47 -13.57 -4.53
C VAL A 141 9.65 -13.98 -3.64
N VAL A 142 9.95 -15.28 -3.56
CA VAL A 142 11.06 -15.79 -2.75
C VAL A 142 12.40 -15.25 -3.27
N ALA A 143 12.64 -15.35 -4.57
CA ALA A 143 13.88 -14.85 -5.18
C ALA A 143 14.04 -13.34 -4.96
N SER A 144 12.99 -12.55 -5.16
CA SER A 144 13.02 -11.10 -4.89
C SER A 144 13.29 -10.80 -3.42
N THR A 145 12.71 -11.58 -2.50
CA THR A 145 12.96 -11.42 -1.06
C THR A 145 14.43 -11.67 -0.73
N VAL A 146 15.01 -12.77 -1.24
CA VAL A 146 16.43 -13.10 -1.02
C VAL A 146 17.35 -12.02 -1.61
N VAL A 147 17.11 -11.63 -2.86
CA VAL A 147 17.95 -10.62 -3.55
C VAL A 147 17.89 -9.28 -2.82
N LEU A 148 16.69 -8.79 -2.49
CA LEU A 148 16.53 -7.52 -1.77
C LEU A 148 17.11 -7.61 -0.34
N TYR A 149 16.95 -8.75 0.32
CA TYR A 149 17.57 -8.97 1.62
C TYR A 149 19.10 -8.84 1.53
N LEU A 150 19.74 -9.53 0.59
CA LEU A 150 21.18 -9.50 0.41
C LEU A 150 21.70 -8.08 0.08
N ILE A 151 20.96 -7.35 -0.78
CA ILE A 151 21.27 -5.96 -1.12
C ILE A 151 21.17 -5.07 0.12
N ILE A 152 20.04 -5.07 0.83
CA ILE A 152 19.81 -4.16 1.96
C ILE A 152 20.73 -4.52 3.13
N ALA A 153 20.93 -5.82 3.42
CA ALA A 153 21.82 -6.29 4.48
C ALA A 153 23.28 -5.84 4.27
N ARG A 154 23.71 -5.66 3.02
CA ARG A 154 25.06 -5.17 2.73
C ARG A 154 25.28 -3.71 3.12
N PHE A 155 24.23 -2.92 3.11
CA PHE A 155 24.26 -1.50 3.49
C PHE A 155 23.83 -1.27 4.95
N ASP A 156 23.30 -2.29 5.63
CA ASP A 156 22.88 -2.19 7.00
C ASP A 156 24.10 -2.17 7.93
N ARG A 157 24.28 -1.05 8.63
CA ARG A 157 25.36 -0.80 9.57
C ARG A 157 25.00 -1.17 11.02
N SER A 158 23.84 -1.83 11.24
CA SER A 158 23.47 -2.26 12.58
C SER A 158 24.47 -3.28 13.12
N ALA A 159 24.78 -3.19 14.42
CA ALA A 159 25.69 -4.09 15.12
C ALA A 159 25.08 -5.50 15.35
N ALA A 160 23.93 -5.80 14.73
CA ALA A 160 23.29 -7.10 14.88
C ALA A 160 24.14 -8.18 14.21
N GLU A 161 24.64 -9.11 14.99
CA GLU A 161 25.38 -10.27 14.52
C GLU A 161 24.43 -11.35 14.02
N GLY A 162 24.85 -12.07 12.98
CA GLY A 162 24.14 -13.21 12.41
C GLY A 162 23.67 -13.01 10.98
N PHE A 163 23.38 -14.15 10.33
CA PHE A 163 22.95 -14.18 8.92
C PHE A 163 21.58 -13.52 8.70
N LEU A 164 20.66 -13.67 9.68
CA LEU A 164 19.33 -13.09 9.61
C LEU A 164 19.22 -11.87 10.55
N LYS A 165 19.29 -10.67 9.94
CA LYS A 165 19.04 -9.41 10.63
C LYS A 165 17.55 -9.10 10.59
N LEU A 166 16.87 -9.21 11.72
CA LEU A 166 15.41 -9.01 11.80
C LEU A 166 14.97 -7.61 11.31
N ALA A 167 15.76 -6.58 11.56
CA ALA A 167 15.48 -5.24 11.06
C ALA A 167 15.40 -5.23 9.53
N VAL A 168 16.39 -5.84 8.87
CA VAL A 168 16.43 -5.95 7.40
C VAL A 168 15.25 -6.77 6.86
N VAL A 169 14.89 -7.86 7.55
CA VAL A 169 13.72 -8.68 7.16
C VAL A 169 12.44 -7.84 7.20
N LEU A 170 12.27 -7.02 8.26
CA LEU A 170 11.08 -6.16 8.42
C LEU A 170 11.03 -5.00 7.44
N ASP A 171 12.16 -4.62 6.83
CA ASP A 171 12.20 -3.65 5.73
C ASP A 171 11.90 -4.31 4.37
N VAL A 172 12.45 -5.50 4.14
CA VAL A 172 12.35 -6.22 2.86
C VAL A 172 10.95 -6.77 2.63
N LEU A 173 10.33 -7.40 3.64
CA LEU A 173 9.04 -8.08 3.46
C LEU A 173 7.92 -7.13 3.03
N PRO A 174 7.71 -5.96 3.67
CA PRO A 174 6.74 -4.98 3.20
C PRO A 174 7.06 -4.47 1.79
N LEU A 175 8.34 -4.27 1.46
CA LEU A 175 8.78 -3.79 0.14
C LEU A 175 8.40 -4.80 -0.96
N VAL A 176 8.74 -6.08 -0.78
CA VAL A 176 8.37 -7.17 -1.71
C VAL A 176 6.86 -7.25 -1.85
N CYS A 177 6.13 -7.24 -0.72
CA CYS A 177 4.67 -7.27 -0.73
C CYS A 177 4.08 -6.07 -1.50
N ASN A 178 4.63 -4.87 -1.36
CA ASN A 178 4.21 -3.69 -2.10
C ASN A 178 4.42 -3.85 -3.61
N ILE A 179 5.58 -4.35 -4.04
CA ILE A 179 5.91 -4.55 -5.46
C ILE A 179 4.92 -5.55 -6.08
N PHE A 180 4.77 -6.74 -5.52
CA PHE A 180 3.88 -7.77 -6.06
C PHE A 180 2.41 -7.41 -5.89
N GLY A 181 2.04 -6.78 -4.78
CA GLY A 181 0.68 -6.26 -4.55
C GLY A 181 0.27 -5.27 -5.62
N GLN A 182 1.14 -4.30 -5.94
CA GLN A 182 0.89 -3.32 -6.99
C GLN A 182 0.81 -3.96 -8.39
N ALA A 183 1.69 -4.92 -8.73
CA ALA A 183 1.64 -5.63 -10.00
C ALA A 183 0.31 -6.38 -10.18
N LEU A 184 -0.12 -7.11 -9.15
CA LEU A 184 -1.38 -7.85 -9.16
C LEU A 184 -2.60 -6.92 -9.15
N MET A 185 -2.54 -5.80 -8.42
CA MET A 185 -3.57 -4.76 -8.44
C MET A 185 -3.74 -4.19 -9.85
N SER A 186 -2.66 -3.75 -10.46
CA SER A 186 -2.69 -3.14 -11.80
C SER A 186 -3.23 -4.10 -12.87
N THR A 187 -3.01 -5.41 -12.71
CA THR A 187 -3.50 -6.46 -13.61
C THR A 187 -4.85 -7.06 -13.18
N ALA A 188 -5.48 -6.49 -12.14
CA ALA A 188 -6.79 -6.86 -11.61
C ALA A 188 -6.89 -8.29 -11.06
N TYR A 189 -5.84 -8.82 -10.46
CA TYR A 189 -5.89 -10.08 -9.74
C TYR A 189 -6.33 -9.89 -8.29
N ARG A 190 -7.25 -10.73 -7.82
CA ARG A 190 -7.76 -10.68 -6.44
C ARG A 190 -6.68 -11.01 -5.40
N GLU A 191 -5.68 -11.79 -5.79
CA GLU A 191 -4.57 -12.23 -4.95
C GLU A 191 -3.66 -11.06 -4.50
N GLN A 192 -3.80 -9.88 -5.08
CA GLN A 192 -3.18 -8.64 -4.57
C GLN A 192 -3.44 -8.44 -3.07
N TRP A 193 -4.62 -8.86 -2.58
CA TRP A 193 -5.02 -8.64 -1.20
C TRP A 193 -4.21 -9.44 -0.20
N PHE A 194 -3.65 -10.60 -0.59
CA PHE A 194 -2.70 -11.32 0.27
C PHE A 194 -1.44 -10.50 0.51
N PHE A 195 -0.95 -9.81 -0.51
CA PHE A 195 0.22 -8.94 -0.39
C PHE A 195 -0.09 -7.68 0.42
N TRP A 196 -1.24 -7.03 0.22
CA TRP A 196 -1.64 -5.87 1.03
C TRP A 196 -1.87 -6.24 2.50
N ILE A 197 -2.42 -7.40 2.79
CA ILE A 197 -2.51 -7.93 4.16
C ILE A 197 -1.11 -8.13 4.73
N GLY A 198 -0.19 -8.72 3.97
CA GLY A 198 1.21 -8.90 4.35
C GLY A 198 1.90 -7.57 4.68
N VAL A 199 1.79 -6.56 3.79
CA VAL A 199 2.30 -5.20 4.05
C VAL A 199 1.85 -4.68 5.42
N ASN A 200 0.56 -4.79 5.70
CA ASN A 200 -0.01 -4.22 6.92
C ASN A 200 0.45 -4.98 8.17
N ILE A 201 0.51 -6.32 8.13
CA ILE A 201 0.98 -7.14 9.26
C ILE A 201 2.45 -6.83 9.57
N PHE A 202 3.32 -6.84 8.55
CA PHE A 202 4.74 -6.56 8.75
C PHE A 202 4.98 -5.12 9.20
N SER A 203 4.21 -4.17 8.69
CA SER A 203 4.31 -2.77 9.13
C SER A 203 3.85 -2.59 10.58
N ILE A 204 2.76 -3.23 11.00
CA ILE A 204 2.32 -3.22 12.40
C ILE A 204 3.42 -3.81 13.29
N TRP A 205 4.00 -4.93 12.90
CA TRP A 205 5.10 -5.56 13.66
C TRP A 205 6.31 -4.64 13.76
N MET A 206 6.76 -4.06 12.65
CA MET A 206 7.88 -3.12 12.60
C MET A 206 7.65 -1.93 13.55
N TRP A 207 6.50 -1.28 13.48
CA TRP A 207 6.19 -0.12 14.31
C TRP A 207 5.98 -0.48 15.79
N SER A 208 5.45 -1.67 16.07
CA SER A 208 5.34 -2.17 17.45
C SER A 208 6.72 -2.40 18.08
N ARG A 209 7.67 -2.94 17.32
CA ARG A 209 9.07 -3.05 17.78
C ARG A 209 9.71 -1.69 18.01
N THR A 210 9.56 -0.77 17.05
CA THR A 210 10.09 0.60 17.19
C THR A 210 9.56 1.27 18.45
N MET A 211 8.27 1.10 18.76
CA MET A 211 7.66 1.62 19.98
C MET A 211 8.24 0.96 21.23
N ALA A 212 8.43 -0.35 21.23
CA ALA A 212 8.97 -1.10 22.38
C ALA A 212 10.44 -0.76 22.70
N THR A 213 11.22 -0.33 21.70
CA THR A 213 12.62 0.09 21.86
C THR A 213 12.78 1.58 22.19
N GLY A 214 11.69 2.27 22.53
CA GLY A 214 11.71 3.70 22.86
C GLY A 214 11.87 4.62 21.64
N GLY A 215 11.78 4.07 20.43
CA GLY A 215 11.88 4.79 19.18
C GLY A 215 10.55 5.40 18.75
N GLY A 216 10.56 6.70 18.49
CA GLY A 216 9.54 7.42 17.75
C GLY A 216 8.19 7.62 18.44
N SER A 217 7.92 8.84 18.89
CA SER A 217 6.62 9.28 19.42
C SER A 217 5.43 9.07 18.45
N TYR A 218 5.71 8.73 17.18
CA TYR A 218 4.71 8.50 16.16
C TYR A 218 4.37 7.02 15.89
N SER A 219 5.06 6.07 16.55
CA SER A 219 4.87 4.63 16.30
C SER A 219 3.44 4.18 16.53
N ALA A 220 2.78 4.66 17.59
CA ALA A 220 1.39 4.35 17.88
C ALA A 220 0.44 4.79 16.75
N ILE A 221 0.69 5.94 16.13
CA ILE A 221 -0.12 6.47 15.02
C ILE A 221 0.00 5.58 13.78
N TYR A 222 1.23 5.12 13.49
CA TYR A 222 1.43 4.18 12.38
C TYR A 222 0.79 2.82 12.65
N ILE A 223 0.83 2.31 13.88
CA ILE A 223 0.12 1.08 14.26
C ILE A 223 -1.38 1.22 13.99
N VAL A 224 -1.99 2.32 14.43
CA VAL A 224 -3.40 2.61 14.17
C VAL A 224 -3.69 2.69 12.66
N LYS A 225 -2.87 3.43 11.90
CA LYS A 225 -2.99 3.55 10.44
C LYS A 225 -2.98 2.17 9.76
N TYR A 226 -1.96 1.36 10.02
CA TYR A 226 -1.84 0.04 9.39
C TYR A 226 -2.91 -0.94 9.88
N SER A 227 -3.44 -0.77 11.10
CA SER A 227 -4.60 -1.54 11.57
C SER A 227 -5.86 -1.24 10.75
N PHE A 228 -6.15 0.03 10.46
CA PHE A 228 -7.23 0.40 9.54
C PHE A 228 -7.00 -0.15 8.12
N TYR A 229 -5.78 -0.07 7.60
CA TYR A 229 -5.44 -0.65 6.30
C TYR A 229 -5.60 -2.16 6.29
N LEU A 230 -5.23 -2.87 7.36
CA LEU A 230 -5.43 -4.31 7.49
C LEU A 230 -6.91 -4.67 7.43
N ILE A 231 -7.74 -3.98 8.20
CA ILE A 231 -9.19 -4.18 8.22
C ILE A 231 -9.79 -3.90 6.82
N ASN A 232 -9.34 -2.84 6.15
CA ASN A 232 -9.76 -2.53 4.78
C ASN A 232 -9.29 -3.60 3.79
N SER A 233 -8.09 -4.15 3.95
CA SER A 233 -7.56 -5.20 3.07
C SER A 233 -8.31 -6.52 3.21
N LEU A 234 -8.72 -6.88 4.42
CA LEU A 234 -9.58 -8.04 4.68
C LEU A 234 -10.95 -7.89 4.00
N ASN A 235 -11.56 -6.71 4.11
CA ASN A 235 -12.80 -6.42 3.42
C ASN A 235 -12.62 -6.38 1.90
N GLY A 236 -11.51 -5.82 1.41
CA GLY A 236 -11.12 -5.84 0.00
C GLY A 236 -11.00 -7.26 -0.54
N LEU A 237 -10.33 -8.15 0.17
CA LEU A 237 -10.24 -9.58 -0.19
C LEU A 237 -11.64 -10.21 -0.33
N ARG A 238 -12.56 -9.93 0.60
CA ARG A 238 -13.95 -10.40 0.54
C ARG A 238 -14.67 -9.87 -0.71
N ILE A 239 -14.59 -8.58 -0.98
CA ILE A 239 -15.23 -7.95 -2.13
C ILE A 239 -14.67 -8.54 -3.43
N TRP A 240 -13.33 -8.61 -3.55
CA TRP A 240 -12.65 -9.09 -4.75
C TRP A 240 -12.85 -10.60 -4.99
N HIS A 241 -13.06 -11.38 -3.93
CA HIS A 241 -13.48 -12.77 -4.09
C HIS A 241 -14.82 -12.88 -4.83
N ASN A 242 -15.78 -12.01 -4.51
CA ASN A 242 -17.07 -11.98 -5.20
C ASN A 242 -16.95 -11.43 -6.64
N LEU A 243 -16.13 -10.37 -6.84
CA LEU A 243 -15.88 -9.81 -8.18
C LEU A 243 -15.19 -10.81 -9.12
N SER A 244 -14.37 -11.72 -8.59
CA SER A 244 -13.73 -12.75 -9.41
C SER A 244 -14.70 -13.85 -9.84
N LYS A 245 -15.68 -14.20 -9.02
CA LYS A 245 -16.74 -15.18 -9.40
C LYS A 245 -17.61 -14.68 -10.55
N THR A 246 -17.95 -13.38 -10.55
CA THR A 246 -18.73 -12.78 -11.63
C THR A 246 -17.92 -12.55 -12.92
N GLY A 247 -16.59 -12.45 -12.79
CA GLY A 247 -15.66 -12.31 -13.93
C GLY A 247 -15.44 -13.60 -14.73
N ASP A 248 -15.58 -14.77 -14.10
CA ASP A 248 -15.37 -16.08 -14.72
C ASP A 248 -16.61 -16.60 -15.49
N VAL A 249 -17.80 -16.05 -15.24
CA VAL A 249 -19.06 -16.45 -15.89
C VAL A 249 -19.21 -15.88 -17.31
N CYS A 250 -18.32 -14.98 -17.73
CA CYS A 250 -18.33 -14.31 -19.04
C CYS A 250 -17.16 -14.75 -19.95
N LYS A 251 -16.81 -16.05 -19.93
CA LYS A 251 -15.91 -16.66 -20.91
C LYS A 251 -16.70 -17.45 -21.93
#